data_d8b35e42de12278a66fb48d6e2d77b69
#
_entry.id   d8b35e42de12278a66fb48d6e2d77b69
#
_cell.length_a   1.000
_cell.length_b   1.000
_cell.length_c   1.000
_cell.angle_alpha   90.00
_cell.angle_beta   90.00
_cell.angle_gamma   90.00
#
_symmetry.space_group_name_H-M   'P 1'
#
loop_
_entity.id
_entity.type
_entity.pdbx_description
1 polymer ?
#
loop_
_entity_poly.entity_id
_entity_poly.type
_entity_poly.pdbx_seq_one_letter_code
_entity_poly.pdbx_strand_id
1 'polypeptide(L)'
;MGFQFEVIATDPTGARLGRLRTPHGIIETPAFMPVGTAATVKAQTQADLESLGVQILLSNTYHLYLRPGHELIRDMGGLHSFMSWPRAILTDSGGYQVFSLSELRKVTNEGVTFRSHLDGTTHFLSPEKALEVEIALGADIIMVLDECIEAPSAEQRAREAAARTLDWARRSREYFAKHGDSAQQMLFGIVQGGTYPELRRENADALVELNFPGYAIGGLAVGDSHNITCDMTRAATSRLPADRPRYLMGVGRPEQLPDYVTLGIDMMDCVLPTRSARHGCLYTSQGRVLIKNARYSNDSRPIDEKCGCAVCQRYSRAYLRHLYLAGETLAAILNTHHNIYFYLDIMRGIREAIRFGKLERFRSDLQARLT
;
A
#
# COMPACT_ATOMS: atom_id res chain seq x y z
N MET A 1 -9.20 1.51 -23.16
CA MET A 1 -10.27 0.90 -22.33
C MET A 1 -10.22 1.62 -20.99
N GLY A 2 -11.37 2.15 -20.49
CA GLY A 2 -11.40 2.92 -19.25
C GLY A 2 -11.30 2.04 -18.01
N PHE A 3 -11.17 2.69 -16.85
CA PHE A 3 -11.19 2.03 -15.55
C PHE A 3 -12.54 1.33 -15.29
N GLN A 4 -12.48 0.13 -14.74
CA GLN A 4 -13.67 -0.62 -14.34
C GLN A 4 -13.32 -1.51 -13.15
N PHE A 5 -14.15 -1.46 -12.11
CA PHE A 5 -14.09 -2.40 -10.99
C PHE A 5 -15.30 -3.33 -11.06
N GLU A 6 -15.05 -4.63 -10.92
CA GLU A 6 -16.07 -5.67 -10.95
C GLU A 6 -15.86 -6.61 -9.78
N VAL A 7 -16.90 -6.83 -9.00
CA VAL A 7 -16.94 -7.89 -7.96
C VAL A 7 -17.43 -9.18 -8.62
N ILE A 8 -16.58 -10.19 -8.67
CA ILE A 8 -16.83 -11.48 -9.34
C ILE A 8 -17.51 -12.46 -8.39
N ALA A 9 -17.11 -12.47 -7.11
CA ALA A 9 -17.65 -13.33 -6.08
C ALA A 9 -17.54 -12.67 -4.71
N THR A 10 -18.42 -13.07 -3.79
CA THR A 10 -18.39 -12.65 -2.39
C THR A 10 -18.39 -13.89 -1.50
N ASP A 11 -17.49 -13.95 -0.53
CA ASP A 11 -17.41 -14.99 0.49
C ASP A 11 -18.45 -14.72 1.60
N PRO A 12 -18.95 -15.74 2.33
CA PRO A 12 -19.87 -15.55 3.47
C PRO A 12 -19.36 -14.58 4.55
N THR A 13 -18.04 -14.36 4.66
CA THR A 13 -17.47 -13.36 5.57
C THR A 13 -17.69 -11.91 5.12
N GLY A 14 -18.12 -11.68 3.89
CA GLY A 14 -18.21 -10.37 3.26
C GLY A 14 -16.99 -9.97 2.42
N ALA A 15 -15.97 -10.81 2.37
CA ALA A 15 -14.80 -10.62 1.51
C ALA A 15 -15.17 -10.68 0.03
N ARG A 16 -14.50 -9.87 -0.78
CA ARG A 16 -14.81 -9.72 -2.21
C ARG A 16 -13.65 -10.21 -3.08
N LEU A 17 -13.95 -11.05 -4.05
CA LEU A 17 -13.08 -11.37 -5.17
C LEU A 17 -13.47 -10.46 -6.33
N GLY A 18 -12.55 -9.69 -6.87
CA GLY A 18 -12.86 -8.75 -7.94
C GLY A 18 -11.73 -8.56 -8.93
N ARG A 19 -11.97 -7.67 -9.88
CA ARG A 19 -11.02 -7.19 -10.88
C ARG A 19 -11.09 -5.68 -10.99
N LEU A 20 -9.95 -5.04 -10.91
CA LEU A 20 -9.81 -3.64 -11.26
C LEU A 20 -9.04 -3.55 -12.58
N ARG A 21 -9.71 -3.07 -13.63
CA ARG A 21 -9.10 -2.82 -14.94
C ARG A 21 -8.50 -1.41 -14.95
N THR A 22 -7.27 -1.30 -15.43
CA THR A 22 -6.54 -0.03 -15.61
C THR A 22 -5.99 0.04 -17.05
N PRO A 23 -5.51 1.20 -17.50
CA PRO A 23 -4.81 1.31 -18.79
C PRO A 23 -3.61 0.35 -18.92
N HIS A 24 -2.93 0.05 -17.77
CA HIS A 24 -1.74 -0.80 -17.73
C HIS A 24 -2.02 -2.24 -17.25
N GLY A 25 -3.27 -2.70 -17.35
CA GLY A 25 -3.62 -4.10 -17.13
C GLY A 25 -4.71 -4.32 -16.09
N ILE A 26 -4.86 -5.58 -15.70
CA ILE A 26 -5.88 -6.03 -14.75
C ILE A 26 -5.23 -6.35 -13.42
N ILE A 27 -5.84 -5.87 -12.34
CA ILE A 27 -5.49 -6.18 -10.96
C ILE A 27 -6.55 -7.13 -10.41
N GLU A 28 -6.15 -8.36 -10.11
CA GLU A 28 -7.00 -9.34 -9.42
C GLU A 28 -7.04 -9.00 -7.93
N THR A 29 -8.22 -8.63 -7.42
CA THR A 29 -8.39 -8.27 -6.01
C THR A 29 -8.97 -9.42 -5.19
N PRO A 30 -8.62 -9.55 -3.88
CA PRO A 30 -7.71 -8.68 -3.13
C PRO A 30 -6.26 -8.72 -3.63
N ALA A 31 -5.60 -7.55 -3.63
CA ALA A 31 -4.24 -7.38 -4.11
C ALA A 31 -3.32 -6.77 -3.05
N PHE A 32 -2.06 -7.18 -3.05
CA PHE A 32 -1.00 -6.55 -2.27
C PHE A 32 -0.07 -5.77 -3.19
N MET A 33 0.26 -4.54 -2.81
CA MET A 33 1.12 -3.63 -3.55
C MET A 33 2.50 -3.53 -2.89
N PRO A 34 3.55 -4.07 -3.51
CA PRO A 34 4.92 -3.77 -3.07
C PRO A 34 5.22 -2.27 -3.17
N VAL A 35 5.93 -1.74 -2.16
CA VAL A 35 6.22 -0.30 -2.08
C VAL A 35 7.52 0.01 -2.82
N GLY A 36 7.40 0.84 -3.85
CA GLY A 36 8.49 1.39 -4.66
C GLY A 36 8.72 2.88 -4.37
N THR A 37 9.24 3.21 -3.19
CA THR A 37 9.33 4.57 -2.62
C THR A 37 9.88 5.63 -3.59
N ALA A 38 10.96 5.33 -4.30
CA ALA A 38 11.62 6.24 -5.23
C ALA A 38 11.66 5.64 -6.64
N ALA A 39 10.49 5.31 -7.19
CA ALA A 39 10.31 4.61 -8.46
C ALA A 39 11.05 3.25 -8.51
N THR A 40 11.26 2.61 -7.35
CA THR A 40 11.90 1.29 -7.30
C THR A 40 11.48 0.54 -6.04
N VAL A 41 11.10 -0.72 -6.18
CA VAL A 41 10.99 -1.65 -5.05
C VAL A 41 12.39 -2.05 -4.63
N LYS A 42 12.76 -1.69 -3.40
CA LYS A 42 14.15 -1.84 -2.93
C LYS A 42 14.65 -3.27 -3.09
N ALA A 43 15.82 -3.42 -3.72
CA ALA A 43 16.50 -4.67 -4.00
C ALA A 43 15.73 -5.62 -4.95
N GLN A 44 14.90 -5.09 -5.84
CA GLN A 44 14.27 -5.85 -6.92
C GLN A 44 14.36 -5.08 -8.24
N THR A 45 14.61 -5.80 -9.31
CA THR A 45 14.46 -5.28 -10.68
C THR A 45 12.99 -5.39 -11.12
N GLN A 46 12.63 -4.70 -12.19
CA GLN A 46 11.30 -4.84 -12.80
C GLN A 46 11.07 -6.26 -13.30
N ALA A 47 12.07 -6.88 -13.91
CA ALA A 47 11.99 -8.27 -14.35
C ALA A 47 11.74 -9.26 -13.20
N ASP A 48 12.34 -9.04 -12.01
CA ASP A 48 12.05 -9.83 -10.82
C ASP A 48 10.58 -9.68 -10.40
N LEU A 49 10.08 -8.44 -10.35
CA LEU A 49 8.69 -8.15 -9.97
C LEU A 49 7.67 -8.71 -10.97
N GLU A 50 7.99 -8.66 -12.27
CA GLU A 50 7.18 -9.27 -13.31
C GLU A 50 7.13 -10.79 -13.18
N SER A 51 8.27 -11.43 -12.91
CA SER A 51 8.38 -12.87 -12.70
C SER A 51 7.63 -13.35 -11.46
N LEU A 52 7.56 -12.52 -10.42
CA LEU A 52 6.76 -12.73 -9.21
C LEU A 52 5.26 -12.58 -9.43
N GLY A 53 4.84 -12.02 -10.58
CA GLY A 53 3.44 -11.77 -10.89
C GLY A 53 2.87 -10.55 -10.18
N VAL A 54 3.69 -9.57 -9.79
CA VAL A 54 3.23 -8.28 -9.27
C VAL A 54 2.37 -7.59 -10.31
N GLN A 55 1.15 -7.19 -9.96
CA GLN A 55 0.20 -6.57 -10.88
C GLN A 55 0.12 -5.05 -10.71
N ILE A 56 0.46 -4.56 -9.53
CA ILE A 56 0.44 -3.15 -9.18
C ILE A 56 1.55 -2.85 -8.19
N LEU A 57 2.19 -1.67 -8.32
CA LEU A 57 3.16 -1.11 -7.38
C LEU A 57 2.59 0.14 -6.72
N LEU A 58 3.09 0.45 -5.53
CA LEU A 58 2.89 1.77 -4.92
C LEU A 58 4.19 2.57 -5.00
N SER A 59 4.11 3.83 -5.44
CA SER A 59 5.21 4.80 -5.38
C SER A 59 4.83 6.02 -4.54
N ASN A 60 5.81 6.64 -3.87
CA ASN A 60 5.52 7.72 -2.94
C ASN A 60 5.74 9.10 -3.59
N THR A 61 4.68 9.84 -3.75
CA THR A 61 4.65 11.18 -4.36
C THR A 61 5.62 12.15 -3.69
N TYR A 62 5.66 12.20 -2.35
CA TYR A 62 6.58 13.05 -1.60
C TYR A 62 8.05 12.86 -2.02
N HIS A 63 8.51 11.62 -2.11
CA HIS A 63 9.89 11.32 -2.47
C HIS A 63 10.19 11.69 -3.92
N LEU A 64 9.28 11.39 -4.83
CA LEU A 64 9.42 11.68 -6.26
C LEU A 64 9.31 13.17 -6.57
N TYR A 65 8.49 13.91 -5.82
CA TYR A 65 8.41 15.37 -5.88
C TYR A 65 9.74 16.03 -5.49
N LEU A 66 10.37 15.58 -4.40
CA LEU A 66 11.65 16.13 -3.94
C LEU A 66 12.83 15.67 -4.80
N ARG A 67 12.80 14.43 -5.30
CA ARG A 67 13.88 13.88 -6.13
C ARG A 67 13.39 12.68 -6.95
N PRO A 68 13.49 12.70 -8.28
CA PRO A 68 14.23 13.70 -9.10
C PRO A 68 13.41 14.94 -9.44
N GLY A 69 12.13 15.02 -9.03
CA GLY A 69 11.16 16.05 -9.40
C GLY A 69 10.15 15.52 -10.41
N HIS A 70 8.88 15.89 -10.20
CA HIS A 70 7.76 15.41 -11.01
C HIS A 70 7.81 15.92 -12.47
N GLU A 71 8.40 17.10 -12.70
CA GLU A 71 8.55 17.65 -14.05
C GLU A 71 9.51 16.80 -14.90
N LEU A 72 10.65 16.38 -14.33
CA LEU A 72 11.58 15.48 -15.02
C LEU A 72 10.89 14.15 -15.34
N ILE A 73 10.16 13.58 -14.40
CA ILE A 73 9.44 12.30 -14.62
C ILE A 73 8.40 12.45 -15.72
N ARG A 74 7.63 13.56 -15.73
CA ARG A 74 6.68 13.87 -16.81
C ARG A 74 7.39 13.93 -18.16
N ASP A 75 8.50 14.66 -18.24
CA ASP A 75 9.25 14.87 -19.48
C ASP A 75 9.90 13.57 -19.99
N MET A 76 10.11 12.59 -19.10
CA MET A 76 10.53 11.22 -19.40
C MET A 76 9.37 10.26 -19.75
N GLY A 77 8.14 10.78 -19.88
CA GLY A 77 6.95 9.99 -20.25
C GLY A 77 6.19 9.38 -19.09
N GLY A 78 6.32 9.93 -17.88
CA GLY A 78 5.68 9.45 -16.66
C GLY A 78 6.40 8.28 -15.98
N LEU A 79 5.89 7.84 -14.83
CA LEU A 79 6.53 6.79 -14.01
C LEU A 79 6.70 5.47 -14.76
N HIS A 80 5.72 5.07 -15.57
CA HIS A 80 5.77 3.81 -16.31
C HIS A 80 6.99 3.76 -17.24
N SER A 81 7.21 4.83 -18.02
CA SER A 81 8.37 4.95 -18.90
C SER A 81 9.66 5.15 -18.11
N PHE A 82 9.65 6.04 -17.11
CA PHE A 82 10.81 6.39 -16.30
C PHE A 82 11.42 5.18 -15.57
N MET A 83 10.58 4.30 -15.01
CA MET A 83 11.04 3.10 -14.29
C MET A 83 10.96 1.82 -15.13
N SER A 84 10.55 1.90 -16.38
CA SER A 84 10.35 0.74 -17.27
C SER A 84 9.42 -0.32 -16.64
N TRP A 85 8.25 0.13 -16.12
CA TRP A 85 7.27 -0.74 -15.50
C TRP A 85 5.97 -0.76 -16.32
N PRO A 86 5.58 -1.92 -16.93
CA PRO A 86 4.47 -1.96 -17.88
C PRO A 86 3.09 -2.20 -17.22
N ARG A 87 3.04 -2.39 -15.89
CA ARG A 87 1.80 -2.71 -15.17
C ARG A 87 1.36 -1.54 -14.30
N ALA A 88 0.22 -1.67 -13.63
CA ALA A 88 -0.38 -0.60 -12.87
C ALA A 88 0.53 -0.02 -11.77
N ILE A 89 0.37 1.28 -11.54
CA ILE A 89 1.02 2.04 -10.47
C ILE A 89 -0.05 2.80 -9.70
N LEU A 90 0.06 2.80 -8.36
CA LEU A 90 -0.62 3.73 -7.48
C LEU A 90 0.41 4.69 -6.88
N THR A 91 0.12 6.00 -6.88
CA THR A 91 0.87 6.99 -6.09
C THR A 91 0.06 7.41 -4.88
N ASP A 92 0.72 7.54 -3.72
CA ASP A 92 0.09 8.12 -2.53
C ASP A 92 0.07 9.66 -2.62
N SER A 93 -0.69 10.31 -1.73
CA SER A 93 -0.79 11.77 -1.71
C SER A 93 0.47 12.51 -1.23
N GLY A 94 1.41 11.80 -0.60
CA GLY A 94 2.55 12.39 0.12
C GLY A 94 2.21 12.90 1.53
N GLY A 95 0.95 12.93 1.94
CA GLY A 95 0.50 13.45 3.24
C GLY A 95 1.17 12.74 4.42
N TYR A 96 1.22 11.42 4.41
CA TYR A 96 1.88 10.63 5.45
C TYR A 96 3.38 10.90 5.56
N GLN A 97 4.11 11.04 4.45
CA GLN A 97 5.55 11.31 4.46
C GLN A 97 5.85 12.70 5.00
N VAL A 98 5.05 13.69 4.65
CA VAL A 98 5.11 15.04 5.25
C VAL A 98 4.88 14.95 6.77
N PHE A 99 3.93 14.10 7.21
CA PHE A 99 3.69 13.87 8.62
C PHE A 99 4.87 13.18 9.32
N SER A 100 5.45 12.14 8.73
CA SER A 100 6.41 11.25 9.39
C SER A 100 7.87 11.68 9.26
N LEU A 101 8.24 12.42 8.20
CA LEU A 101 9.62 12.76 7.86
C LEU A 101 9.97 14.23 8.09
N SER A 102 8.99 15.13 8.22
CA SER A 102 9.24 16.54 8.43
C SER A 102 9.08 16.91 9.92
N GLU A 103 10.19 17.23 10.57
CA GLU A 103 10.18 17.73 11.95
C GLU A 103 9.52 19.10 12.08
N LEU A 104 9.58 19.91 11.01
CA LEU A 104 8.99 21.24 10.95
C LEU A 104 7.93 21.27 9.85
N ARG A 105 6.67 21.06 10.27
CA ARG A 105 5.49 21.19 9.41
C ARG A 105 4.46 22.12 10.01
N LYS A 106 3.77 22.87 9.16
CA LYS A 106 2.62 23.68 9.54
C LYS A 106 1.45 23.34 8.63
N VAL A 107 0.39 22.80 9.24
CA VAL A 107 -0.87 22.46 8.54
C VAL A 107 -1.84 23.63 8.67
N THR A 108 -2.44 24.03 7.56
CA THR A 108 -3.52 25.03 7.48
C THR A 108 -4.64 24.48 6.61
N ASN A 109 -5.74 25.21 6.45
CA ASN A 109 -6.80 24.76 5.55
C ASN A 109 -6.37 24.84 4.06
N GLU A 110 -5.42 25.69 3.74
CA GLU A 110 -4.91 25.86 2.38
C GLU A 110 -3.98 24.72 1.95
N GLY A 111 -3.30 24.07 2.91
CA GLY A 111 -2.33 23.01 2.64
C GLY A 111 -1.32 22.86 3.78
N VAL A 112 -0.20 22.23 3.48
CA VAL A 112 0.87 21.96 4.44
C VAL A 112 2.20 22.57 3.99
N THR A 113 2.81 23.37 4.86
CA THR A 113 4.18 23.85 4.70
C THR A 113 5.11 22.87 5.43
N PHE A 114 6.18 22.42 4.79
CA PHE A 114 7.16 21.51 5.38
C PHE A 114 8.56 21.78 4.89
N ARG A 115 9.55 21.27 5.61
CA ARG A 115 10.97 21.29 5.18
C ARG A 115 11.36 19.94 4.60
N SER A 116 12.02 19.99 3.45
CA SER A 116 12.62 18.83 2.80
C SER A 116 13.64 18.17 3.74
N HIS A 117 13.54 16.86 3.92
CA HIS A 117 14.52 16.07 4.67
C HIS A 117 15.84 15.88 3.91
N LEU A 118 15.90 16.26 2.63
CA LEU A 118 17.09 16.11 1.78
C LEU A 118 18.04 17.29 1.91
N ASP A 119 17.51 18.51 1.92
CA ASP A 119 18.28 19.75 1.81
C ASP A 119 17.76 20.88 2.71
N GLY A 120 16.67 20.66 3.45
CA GLY A 120 16.09 21.64 4.36
C GLY A 120 15.28 22.76 3.67
N THR A 121 15.11 22.73 2.35
CA THR A 121 14.29 23.72 1.62
C THR A 121 12.83 23.65 2.07
N THR A 122 12.18 24.82 2.07
CA THR A 122 10.78 24.93 2.45
C THR A 122 9.87 24.73 1.25
N HIS A 123 8.89 23.85 1.40
CA HIS A 123 7.88 23.54 0.39
C HIS A 123 6.49 23.80 0.94
N PHE A 124 5.57 24.13 0.03
CA PHE A 124 4.14 24.21 0.33
C PHE A 124 3.38 23.24 -0.58
N LEU A 125 2.62 22.33 0.02
CA LEU A 125 1.81 21.34 -0.67
C LEU A 125 0.33 21.63 -0.37
N SER A 126 -0.38 22.21 -1.35
CA SER A 126 -1.83 22.30 -1.34
C SER A 126 -2.46 21.07 -1.99
N PRO A 127 -3.77 20.82 -1.84
CA PRO A 127 -4.45 19.76 -2.58
C PRO A 127 -4.22 19.82 -4.09
N GLU A 128 -4.27 21.02 -4.65
CA GLU A 128 -4.05 21.26 -6.09
C GLU A 128 -2.61 20.93 -6.49
N LYS A 129 -1.61 21.34 -5.67
CA LYS A 129 -0.20 21.06 -5.95
C LYS A 129 0.11 19.57 -5.83
N ALA A 130 -0.50 18.87 -4.86
CA ALA A 130 -0.37 17.42 -4.75
C ALA A 130 -0.89 16.72 -6.02
N LEU A 131 -2.06 17.11 -6.49
CA LEU A 131 -2.65 16.59 -7.73
C LEU A 131 -1.84 16.95 -8.98
N GLU A 132 -1.31 18.17 -9.07
CA GLU A 132 -0.41 18.56 -10.16
C GLU A 132 0.79 17.60 -10.24
N VAL A 133 1.39 17.28 -9.08
CA VAL A 133 2.51 16.35 -8.99
C VAL A 133 2.07 14.95 -9.43
N GLU A 134 0.97 14.42 -8.91
CA GLU A 134 0.49 13.06 -9.23
C GLU A 134 0.04 12.92 -10.68
N ILE A 135 -0.57 13.95 -11.25
CA ILE A 135 -0.90 13.99 -12.69
C ILE A 135 0.37 13.92 -13.53
N ALA A 136 1.40 14.68 -13.17
CA ALA A 136 2.68 14.68 -13.85
C ALA A 136 3.44 13.33 -13.72
N LEU A 137 3.30 12.65 -12.57
CA LEU A 137 3.86 11.31 -12.37
C LEU A 137 3.20 10.25 -13.26
N GLY A 138 1.92 10.41 -13.62
CA GLY A 138 1.24 9.54 -14.58
C GLY A 138 0.92 8.14 -14.06
N ALA A 139 0.68 7.97 -12.75
CA ALA A 139 0.22 6.70 -12.17
C ALA A 139 -1.24 6.41 -12.55
N ASP A 140 -1.64 5.12 -12.60
CA ASP A 140 -3.03 4.72 -12.86
C ASP A 140 -4.00 5.14 -11.76
N ILE A 141 -3.57 5.03 -10.51
CA ILE A 141 -4.36 5.41 -9.33
C ILE A 141 -3.61 6.49 -8.57
N ILE A 142 -4.28 7.61 -8.32
CA ILE A 142 -3.78 8.76 -7.58
C ILE A 142 -4.69 9.06 -6.40
N MET A 143 -4.18 9.77 -5.40
CA MET A 143 -4.86 9.94 -4.12
C MET A 143 -5.11 11.42 -3.83
N VAL A 144 -6.23 11.74 -3.15
CA VAL A 144 -6.40 13.08 -2.60
C VAL A 144 -5.38 13.33 -1.48
N LEU A 145 -4.96 14.60 -1.31
CA LEU A 145 -4.15 14.97 -0.14
C LEU A 145 -4.98 14.77 1.13
N ASP A 146 -4.38 14.17 2.15
CA ASP A 146 -5.00 13.91 3.45
C ASP A 146 -4.13 14.39 4.61
N GLU A 147 -4.74 14.65 5.75
CA GLU A 147 -4.03 14.97 6.97
C GLU A 147 -3.95 13.75 7.89
N CYS A 148 -2.77 13.14 7.95
CA CYS A 148 -2.45 12.14 8.96
C CYS A 148 -2.21 12.80 10.32
N ILE A 149 -2.72 12.17 11.38
CA ILE A 149 -2.50 12.61 12.77
C ILE A 149 -1.84 11.48 13.57
N GLU A 150 -1.21 11.85 14.67
CA GLU A 150 -0.66 10.90 15.62
C GLU A 150 -1.77 10.05 16.28
N ALA A 151 -1.43 8.84 16.66
CA ALA A 151 -2.29 7.98 17.47
C ALA A 151 -1.57 7.64 18.80
N PRO A 152 -2.26 7.76 19.95
CA PRO A 152 -3.63 8.28 20.11
C PRO A 152 -3.71 9.81 19.98
N SER A 153 -4.83 10.34 19.54
CA SER A 153 -5.10 11.78 19.53
C SER A 153 -6.49 12.09 20.11
N ALA A 154 -6.69 13.33 20.57
CA ALA A 154 -8.00 13.77 21.07
C ALA A 154 -9.04 13.78 19.94
N GLU A 155 -10.31 13.50 20.27
CA GLU A 155 -11.40 13.43 19.29
C GLU A 155 -11.56 14.73 18.50
N GLN A 156 -11.46 15.88 19.18
CA GLN A 156 -11.56 17.18 18.52
C GLN A 156 -10.47 17.34 17.45
N ARG A 157 -9.23 16.90 17.72
CA ARG A 157 -8.13 16.94 16.75
C ARG A 157 -8.40 16.02 15.56
N ALA A 158 -8.93 14.83 15.82
CA ALA A 158 -9.31 13.87 14.77
C ALA A 158 -10.45 14.43 13.89
N ARG A 159 -11.43 15.09 14.51
CA ARG A 159 -12.55 15.74 13.81
C ARG A 159 -12.08 16.88 12.90
N GLU A 160 -11.18 17.74 13.38
CA GLU A 160 -10.59 18.83 12.60
C GLU A 160 -9.78 18.31 11.42
N ALA A 161 -8.97 17.28 11.60
CA ALA A 161 -8.19 16.65 10.54
C ALA A 161 -9.08 15.98 9.49
N ALA A 162 -10.13 15.27 9.93
CA ALA A 162 -11.09 14.64 9.02
C ALA A 162 -11.87 15.67 8.20
N ALA A 163 -12.29 16.78 8.82
CA ALA A 163 -12.98 17.88 8.13
C ALA A 163 -12.05 18.55 7.10
N ARG A 164 -10.79 18.78 7.45
CA ARG A 164 -9.78 19.33 6.53
C ARG A 164 -9.49 18.40 5.38
N THR A 165 -9.33 17.10 5.64
CA THR A 165 -9.14 16.09 4.58
C THR A 165 -10.33 16.07 3.62
N LEU A 166 -11.56 16.19 4.11
CA LEU A 166 -12.76 16.25 3.27
C LEU A 166 -12.78 17.52 2.39
N ASP A 167 -12.40 18.67 2.94
CA ASP A 167 -12.29 19.90 2.15
C ASP A 167 -11.21 19.79 1.08
N TRP A 168 -10.06 19.23 1.43
CA TRP A 168 -8.98 18.94 0.48
C TRP A 168 -9.39 17.93 -0.59
N ALA A 169 -10.18 16.92 -0.24
CA ALA A 169 -10.74 15.97 -1.20
C ALA A 169 -11.66 16.64 -2.22
N ARG A 170 -12.51 17.60 -1.79
CA ARG A 170 -13.36 18.39 -2.67
C ARG A 170 -12.54 19.22 -3.66
N ARG A 171 -11.54 19.96 -3.15
CA ARG A 171 -10.62 20.77 -3.96
C ARG A 171 -9.80 19.91 -4.93
N SER A 172 -9.31 18.76 -4.48
CA SER A 172 -8.62 17.80 -5.33
C SER A 172 -9.50 17.33 -6.49
N ARG A 173 -10.75 16.96 -6.20
CA ARG A 173 -11.71 16.53 -7.22
C ARG A 173 -12.00 17.63 -8.25
N GLU A 174 -12.18 18.88 -7.79
CA GLU A 174 -12.40 20.03 -8.66
C GLU A 174 -11.19 20.32 -9.55
N TYR A 175 -9.97 20.20 -8.99
CA TYR A 175 -8.74 20.36 -9.74
C TYR A 175 -8.56 19.25 -10.78
N PHE A 176 -8.79 17.99 -10.39
CA PHE A 176 -8.68 16.84 -11.28
C PHE A 176 -9.69 16.91 -12.43
N ALA A 177 -10.91 17.38 -12.19
CA ALA A 177 -11.92 17.56 -13.24
C ALA A 177 -11.49 18.57 -14.32
N LYS A 178 -10.60 19.52 -14.00
CA LYS A 178 -10.11 20.56 -14.92
C LYS A 178 -8.79 20.19 -15.60
N HIS A 179 -7.93 19.42 -14.94
CA HIS A 179 -6.54 19.22 -15.33
C HIS A 179 -6.13 17.75 -15.50
N GLY A 180 -6.92 16.81 -14.94
CA GLY A 180 -6.67 15.39 -15.04
C GLY A 180 -7.35 14.74 -16.25
N ASP A 181 -6.96 13.50 -16.51
CA ASP A 181 -7.60 12.65 -17.53
C ASP A 181 -8.14 11.37 -16.87
N SER A 182 -9.45 11.31 -16.69
CA SER A 182 -10.13 10.16 -16.09
C SER A 182 -10.07 8.88 -16.94
N ALA A 183 -9.61 8.95 -18.17
CA ALA A 183 -9.33 7.78 -19.00
C ALA A 183 -7.95 7.17 -18.68
N GLN A 184 -7.03 7.97 -18.14
CA GLN A 184 -5.66 7.58 -17.82
C GLN A 184 -5.41 7.42 -16.32
N GLN A 185 -6.15 8.14 -15.47
CA GLN A 185 -5.94 8.16 -14.03
C GLN A 185 -7.25 8.09 -13.24
N MET A 186 -7.22 7.41 -12.11
CA MET A 186 -8.33 7.19 -11.20
C MET A 186 -8.04 7.84 -9.85
N LEU A 187 -8.75 8.92 -9.52
CA LEU A 187 -8.56 9.64 -8.25
C LEU A 187 -9.35 8.97 -7.12
N PHE A 188 -8.66 8.51 -6.07
CA PHE A 188 -9.29 7.94 -4.88
C PHE A 188 -9.45 8.98 -3.77
N GLY A 189 -10.61 8.93 -3.08
CA GLY A 189 -10.82 9.65 -1.83
C GLY A 189 -10.24 8.88 -0.64
N ILE A 190 -9.83 9.59 0.43
CA ILE A 190 -9.26 8.98 1.65
C ILE A 190 -10.16 9.27 2.84
N VAL A 191 -10.65 8.22 3.50
CA VAL A 191 -11.41 8.29 4.75
C VAL A 191 -10.44 8.48 5.91
N GLN A 192 -10.65 9.54 6.69
CA GLN A 192 -9.95 9.84 7.94
C GLN A 192 -10.94 9.83 9.14
N GLY A 193 -10.46 10.03 10.37
CA GLY A 193 -11.30 10.05 11.59
C GLY A 193 -10.60 9.46 12.81
N GLY A 194 -9.27 9.26 12.76
CA GLY A 194 -8.48 8.72 13.85
C GLY A 194 -9.00 7.34 14.31
N THR A 195 -9.04 7.15 15.62
CA THR A 195 -9.55 5.91 16.24
C THR A 195 -11.00 6.07 16.75
N TYR A 196 -11.80 6.92 16.10
CA TYR A 196 -13.18 7.22 16.46
C TYR A 196 -14.14 6.66 15.40
N PRO A 197 -14.90 5.57 15.67
CA PRO A 197 -15.74 4.90 14.69
C PRO A 197 -16.80 5.82 14.07
N GLU A 198 -17.42 6.71 14.85
CA GLU A 198 -18.44 7.62 14.36
C GLU A 198 -17.83 8.65 13.39
N LEU A 199 -16.66 9.22 13.72
CA LEU A 199 -15.98 10.14 12.81
C LEU A 199 -15.64 9.49 11.48
N ARG A 200 -15.24 8.21 11.51
CA ARG A 200 -14.96 7.47 10.26
C ARG A 200 -16.21 7.24 9.43
N ARG A 201 -17.36 6.95 10.07
CA ARG A 201 -18.64 6.82 9.37
C ARG A 201 -19.08 8.16 8.76
N GLU A 202 -19.08 9.22 9.56
CA GLU A 202 -19.42 10.58 9.12
C GLU A 202 -18.55 11.02 7.95
N ASN A 203 -17.23 10.82 8.04
CA ASN A 203 -16.29 11.17 7.00
C ASN A 203 -16.46 10.33 5.73
N ALA A 204 -16.71 9.02 5.88
CA ALA A 204 -16.99 8.13 4.75
C ALA A 204 -18.28 8.54 4.03
N ASP A 205 -19.38 8.81 4.76
CA ASP A 205 -20.65 9.25 4.18
C ASP A 205 -20.45 10.54 3.37
N ALA A 206 -19.79 11.55 3.94
CA ALA A 206 -19.50 12.81 3.26
C ALA A 206 -18.56 12.65 2.04
N LEU A 207 -17.61 11.73 2.12
CA LEU A 207 -16.71 11.44 1.02
C LEU A 207 -17.42 10.71 -0.14
N VAL A 208 -18.38 9.84 0.18
CA VAL A 208 -19.21 9.13 -0.81
C VAL A 208 -20.08 10.11 -1.62
N GLU A 209 -20.58 11.18 -1.00
CA GLU A 209 -21.30 12.27 -1.70
C GLU A 209 -20.44 12.94 -2.78
N LEU A 210 -19.12 12.94 -2.62
CA LEU A 210 -18.19 13.44 -3.64
C LEU A 210 -18.00 12.46 -4.81
N ASN A 211 -18.54 11.25 -4.75
CA ASN A 211 -18.56 10.24 -5.81
C ASN A 211 -17.19 9.97 -6.44
N PHE A 212 -16.23 9.56 -5.63
CA PHE A 212 -14.94 9.08 -6.12
C PHE A 212 -15.06 7.70 -6.76
N PRO A 213 -14.24 7.38 -7.79
CA PRO A 213 -14.21 6.07 -8.43
C PRO A 213 -13.63 4.96 -7.53
N GLY A 214 -12.97 5.30 -6.43
CA GLY A 214 -12.42 4.40 -5.43
C GLY A 214 -12.16 5.11 -4.11
N TYR A 215 -12.00 4.35 -3.04
CA TYR A 215 -11.85 4.88 -1.69
C TYR A 215 -10.71 4.20 -0.95
N ALA A 216 -9.92 4.99 -0.24
CA ALA A 216 -8.92 4.49 0.69
C ALA A 216 -9.31 4.78 2.14
N ILE A 217 -8.73 4.02 3.05
CA ILE A 217 -8.84 4.21 4.50
C ILE A 217 -7.44 4.52 5.02
N GLY A 218 -7.24 5.77 5.41
CA GLY A 218 -5.96 6.29 5.87
C GLY A 218 -5.89 6.48 7.38
N GLY A 219 -4.70 6.87 7.89
CA GLY A 219 -4.47 7.23 9.28
C GLY A 219 -4.61 6.08 10.27
N LEU A 220 -4.38 4.84 9.82
CA LEU A 220 -4.34 3.62 10.64
C LEU A 220 -2.96 2.97 10.54
N ALA A 221 -2.67 2.02 11.45
CA ALA A 221 -1.37 1.32 11.54
C ALA A 221 -0.16 2.26 11.80
N VAL A 222 -0.41 3.43 12.35
CA VAL A 222 0.61 4.42 12.78
C VAL A 222 0.94 4.34 14.27
N GLY A 223 0.71 3.20 14.89
CA GLY A 223 0.87 2.94 16.32
C GLY A 223 -0.32 2.19 16.92
N ASP A 224 -1.41 2.04 16.17
CA ASP A 224 -2.62 1.36 16.60
C ASP A 224 -2.44 -0.16 16.71
N SER A 225 -3.19 -0.78 17.64
CA SER A 225 -3.29 -2.23 17.70
C SER A 225 -4.06 -2.78 16.49
N HIS A 226 -3.82 -4.06 16.14
CA HIS A 226 -4.55 -4.73 15.08
C HIS A 226 -6.07 -4.67 15.25
N ASN A 227 -6.56 -4.85 16.48
CA ASN A 227 -8.01 -4.81 16.77
C ASN A 227 -8.60 -3.42 16.48
N ILE A 228 -7.92 -2.34 16.91
CA ILE A 228 -8.34 -0.97 16.60
C ILE A 228 -8.37 -0.74 15.11
N THR A 229 -7.31 -1.15 14.39
CA THR A 229 -7.27 -1.06 12.92
C THR A 229 -8.45 -1.78 12.27
N CYS A 230 -8.80 -2.98 12.72
CA CYS A 230 -9.95 -3.74 12.20
C CYS A 230 -11.29 -3.03 12.51
N ASP A 231 -11.48 -2.52 13.73
CA ASP A 231 -12.73 -1.86 14.10
C ASP A 231 -12.93 -0.56 13.33
N MET A 232 -11.88 0.23 13.15
CA MET A 232 -11.92 1.47 12.34
C MET A 232 -12.12 1.18 10.86
N THR A 233 -11.50 0.13 10.34
CA THR A 233 -11.72 -0.34 8.97
C THR A 233 -13.18 -0.76 8.77
N ARG A 234 -13.75 -1.54 9.70
CA ARG A 234 -15.17 -1.94 9.66
C ARG A 234 -16.11 -0.73 9.70
N ALA A 235 -15.82 0.27 10.55
CA ALA A 235 -16.60 1.50 10.62
C ALA A 235 -16.63 2.22 9.27
N ALA A 236 -15.47 2.39 8.62
CA ALA A 236 -15.38 3.04 7.32
C ALA A 236 -16.04 2.20 6.21
N THR A 237 -15.70 0.91 6.07
CA THR A 237 -16.21 0.06 4.98
C THR A 237 -17.73 -0.15 5.03
N SER A 238 -18.36 -0.02 6.21
CA SER A 238 -19.81 -0.11 6.35
C SER A 238 -20.59 1.01 5.62
N ARG A 239 -19.88 2.09 5.23
CA ARG A 239 -20.45 3.26 4.54
C ARG A 239 -20.00 3.36 3.08
N LEU A 240 -18.91 2.68 2.71
CA LEU A 240 -18.36 2.75 1.36
C LEU A 240 -19.16 1.91 0.35
N PRO A 241 -19.35 2.39 -0.88
CA PRO A 241 -20.09 1.67 -1.93
C PRO A 241 -19.50 0.28 -2.21
N ALA A 242 -20.40 -0.67 -2.51
CA ALA A 242 -19.99 -2.04 -2.80
C ALA A 242 -19.40 -2.21 -4.21
N ASP A 243 -19.71 -1.32 -5.12
CA ASP A 243 -19.27 -1.31 -6.52
C ASP A 243 -17.99 -0.49 -6.77
N ARG A 244 -17.31 -0.08 -5.69
CA ARG A 244 -16.05 0.68 -5.75
C ARG A 244 -14.92 -0.08 -5.07
N PRO A 245 -13.68 0.00 -5.58
CA PRO A 245 -12.51 -0.59 -4.94
C PRO A 245 -12.20 0.13 -3.62
N ARG A 246 -11.75 -0.63 -2.63
CA ARG A 246 -11.42 -0.16 -1.28
C ARG A 246 -9.98 -0.50 -0.95
N TYR A 247 -9.20 0.50 -0.59
CA TYR A 247 -7.79 0.37 -0.28
C TYR A 247 -7.53 0.71 1.19
N LEU A 248 -6.91 -0.20 1.95
CA LEU A 248 -6.44 0.04 3.32
C LEU A 248 -4.95 0.33 3.28
N MET A 249 -4.58 1.55 3.68
CA MET A 249 -3.23 2.09 3.52
C MET A 249 -2.26 1.61 4.60
N GLY A 250 -1.04 1.24 4.21
CA GLY A 250 0.08 1.00 5.10
C GLY A 250 0.03 -0.27 5.95
N VAL A 251 -0.83 -1.22 5.64
CA VAL A 251 -1.01 -2.48 6.37
C VAL A 251 -0.58 -3.67 5.49
N GLY A 252 -0.14 -4.77 6.03
CA GLY A 252 -0.10 -5.28 7.34
C GLY A 252 0.88 -6.47 7.40
N ARG A 253 0.88 -7.16 8.55
CA ARG A 253 1.63 -8.41 8.68
C ARG A 253 0.94 -9.55 7.92
N PRO A 254 1.69 -10.58 7.46
CA PRO A 254 1.11 -11.67 6.67
C PRO A 254 -0.11 -12.32 7.31
N GLU A 255 -0.06 -12.57 8.62
CA GLU A 255 -1.13 -13.19 9.40
C GLU A 255 -2.39 -12.33 9.53
N GLN A 256 -2.29 -11.01 9.27
CA GLN A 256 -3.39 -10.05 9.40
C GLN A 256 -4.12 -9.79 8.08
N LEU A 257 -3.51 -10.10 6.93
CA LEU A 257 -4.08 -9.80 5.61
C LEU A 257 -5.50 -10.37 5.42
N PRO A 258 -5.79 -11.63 5.81
CA PRO A 258 -7.15 -12.15 5.67
C PRO A 258 -8.18 -11.39 6.50
N ASP A 259 -7.80 -10.89 7.70
CA ASP A 259 -8.72 -10.12 8.56
C ASP A 259 -9.22 -8.87 7.84
N TYR A 260 -8.31 -8.11 7.21
CA TYR A 260 -8.69 -6.91 6.46
C TYR A 260 -9.56 -7.23 5.24
N VAL A 261 -9.27 -8.36 4.58
CA VAL A 261 -10.07 -8.82 3.44
C VAL A 261 -11.49 -9.19 3.86
N THR A 262 -11.70 -9.82 5.04
CA THR A 262 -13.06 -10.10 5.57
C THR A 262 -13.84 -8.81 5.87
N LEU A 263 -13.17 -7.67 6.01
CA LEU A 263 -13.78 -6.35 6.18
C LEU A 263 -14.11 -5.66 4.85
N GLY A 264 -13.96 -6.37 3.72
CA GLY A 264 -14.27 -5.87 2.39
C GLY A 264 -13.18 -5.00 1.76
N ILE A 265 -11.92 -5.17 2.18
CA ILE A 265 -10.75 -4.49 1.58
C ILE A 265 -10.27 -5.26 0.35
N ASP A 266 -9.99 -4.52 -0.72
CA ASP A 266 -9.55 -5.05 -2.02
C ASP A 266 -8.06 -4.83 -2.27
N MET A 267 -7.46 -3.80 -1.70
CA MET A 267 -6.07 -3.41 -1.96
C MET A 267 -5.37 -3.06 -0.66
N MET A 268 -4.12 -3.45 -0.53
CA MET A 268 -3.26 -3.17 0.63
C MET A 268 -1.82 -2.98 0.18
N ASP A 269 -1.08 -2.15 0.89
CA ASP A 269 0.36 -1.99 0.74
C ASP A 269 1.06 -2.08 2.09
N CYS A 270 2.34 -2.41 2.07
CA CYS A 270 3.16 -2.35 3.26
C CYS A 270 4.65 -2.44 2.90
N VAL A 271 5.49 -1.75 3.64
CA VAL A 271 6.95 -1.83 3.50
C VAL A 271 7.56 -3.09 4.10
N LEU A 272 6.79 -3.87 4.88
CA LEU A 272 7.32 -5.01 5.65
C LEU A 272 8.01 -6.06 4.79
N PRO A 273 7.51 -6.51 3.63
CA PRO A 273 8.20 -7.53 2.85
C PRO A 273 9.64 -7.14 2.53
N THR A 274 9.83 -5.93 2.04
CA THR A 274 11.14 -5.42 1.63
C THR A 274 11.99 -4.95 2.79
N ARG A 275 11.38 -4.28 3.80
CA ARG A 275 12.09 -3.77 4.97
C ARG A 275 12.60 -4.92 5.84
N SER A 276 11.74 -5.88 6.19
CA SER A 276 12.09 -7.05 7.00
C SER A 276 13.18 -7.88 6.33
N ALA A 277 13.09 -8.12 5.02
CA ALA A 277 14.08 -8.86 4.24
C ALA A 277 15.49 -8.26 4.37
N ARG A 278 15.62 -6.95 4.20
CA ARG A 278 16.90 -6.24 4.34
C ARG A 278 17.47 -6.28 5.74
N HIS A 279 16.63 -6.52 6.77
CA HIS A 279 17.05 -6.75 8.15
C HIS A 279 17.16 -8.24 8.52
N GLY A 280 17.16 -9.13 7.51
CA GLY A 280 17.34 -10.55 7.70
C GLY A 280 16.15 -11.29 8.33
N CYS A 281 14.96 -10.69 8.32
CA CYS A 281 13.72 -11.32 8.78
C CYS A 281 12.91 -11.80 7.56
N LEU A 282 12.71 -13.11 7.46
CA LEU A 282 12.05 -13.79 6.36
C LEU A 282 10.77 -14.44 6.83
N TYR A 283 9.71 -14.31 6.05
CA TYR A 283 8.41 -14.90 6.34
C TYR A 283 8.32 -16.30 5.74
N THR A 284 7.84 -17.27 6.52
CA THR A 284 7.69 -18.65 6.07
C THR A 284 6.33 -19.22 6.46
N SER A 285 5.96 -20.33 5.87
CA SER A 285 4.74 -21.08 6.21
C SER A 285 4.70 -21.58 7.67
N GLN A 286 5.78 -21.44 8.42
CA GLN A 286 5.93 -21.85 9.82
C GLN A 286 6.37 -20.70 10.74
N GLY A 287 6.05 -19.46 10.36
CA GLY A 287 6.44 -18.26 11.10
C GLY A 287 7.69 -17.58 10.53
N ARG A 288 8.40 -16.82 11.37
CA ARG A 288 9.52 -15.97 10.93
C ARG A 288 10.87 -16.62 11.11
N VAL A 289 11.72 -16.51 10.10
CA VAL A 289 13.13 -16.91 10.13
C VAL A 289 13.99 -15.65 10.24
N LEU A 290 14.77 -15.53 11.33
CA LEU A 290 15.81 -14.52 11.46
C LEU A 290 17.11 -15.13 10.93
N ILE A 291 17.45 -14.85 9.68
CA ILE A 291 18.53 -15.56 8.96
C ILE A 291 19.90 -15.41 9.61
N LYS A 292 20.14 -14.36 10.40
CA LYS A 292 21.39 -14.12 11.14
C LYS A 292 21.66 -15.14 12.26
N ASN A 293 20.65 -15.88 12.72
CA ASN A 293 20.78 -16.79 13.87
C ASN A 293 21.80 -17.89 13.58
N ALA A 294 22.63 -18.23 14.61
CA ALA A 294 23.71 -19.21 14.50
C ALA A 294 23.22 -20.61 14.08
N ARG A 295 21.99 -20.99 14.46
CA ARG A 295 21.38 -22.28 14.10
C ARG A 295 21.30 -22.54 12.60
N TYR A 296 21.42 -21.51 11.77
CA TYR A 296 21.37 -21.61 10.31
C TYR A 296 22.76 -21.69 9.66
N SER A 297 23.85 -21.72 10.43
CA SER A 297 25.21 -21.70 9.89
C SER A 297 25.52 -22.91 8.99
N ASN A 298 24.93 -24.07 9.28
CA ASN A 298 25.10 -25.32 8.53
C ASN A 298 23.76 -25.88 8.04
N ASP A 299 22.73 -25.06 7.94
CA ASP A 299 21.40 -25.50 7.51
C ASP A 299 21.29 -25.47 5.98
N SER A 300 21.32 -26.67 5.37
CA SER A 300 21.23 -26.86 3.92
C SER A 300 19.82 -26.72 3.36
N ARG A 301 18.79 -26.61 4.23
CA ARG A 301 17.39 -26.46 3.81
C ARG A 301 17.13 -25.06 3.24
N PRO A 302 16.11 -24.90 2.38
CA PRO A 302 15.65 -23.59 1.91
C PRO A 302 15.07 -22.75 3.04
N ILE A 303 14.77 -21.47 2.77
CA ILE A 303 14.07 -20.60 3.73
C ILE A 303 12.77 -21.26 4.19
N ASP A 304 11.98 -21.74 3.25
CA ASP A 304 10.71 -22.43 3.48
C ASP A 304 10.56 -23.59 2.50
N GLU A 305 10.43 -24.80 3.01
CA GLU A 305 10.32 -26.03 2.21
C GLU A 305 9.02 -26.10 1.39
N LYS A 306 7.98 -25.34 1.79
CA LYS A 306 6.70 -25.25 1.09
C LYS A 306 6.65 -24.11 0.08
N CYS A 307 7.68 -23.27 0.02
CA CYS A 307 7.70 -22.09 -0.84
C CYS A 307 8.19 -22.43 -2.25
N GLY A 308 7.41 -22.05 -3.26
CA GLY A 308 7.74 -22.24 -4.67
C GLY A 308 8.61 -21.14 -5.30
N CYS A 309 9.12 -20.14 -4.53
CA CYS A 309 9.91 -19.06 -5.11
C CYS A 309 11.28 -19.55 -5.59
N ALA A 310 11.85 -18.84 -6.58
CA ALA A 310 13.17 -19.17 -7.15
C ALA A 310 14.29 -19.23 -6.10
N VAL A 311 14.18 -18.47 -5.02
CA VAL A 311 15.17 -18.46 -3.93
C VAL A 311 15.11 -19.75 -3.13
N CYS A 312 13.92 -20.20 -2.72
CA CYS A 312 13.76 -21.46 -1.97
C CYS A 312 14.08 -22.69 -2.81
N GLN A 313 13.91 -22.62 -4.12
CA GLN A 313 14.28 -23.73 -5.03
C GLN A 313 15.78 -23.86 -5.24
N ARG A 314 16.58 -22.87 -4.87
CA ARG A 314 17.99 -22.80 -5.27
C ARG A 314 18.97 -22.61 -4.11
N TYR A 315 18.59 -21.87 -3.05
CA TYR A 315 19.54 -21.44 -2.03
C TYR A 315 19.20 -22.00 -0.64
N SER A 316 20.26 -22.37 0.10
CA SER A 316 20.14 -22.82 1.48
C SER A 316 20.11 -21.65 2.48
N ARG A 317 19.57 -21.90 3.67
CA ARG A 317 19.65 -20.95 4.80
C ARG A 317 21.10 -20.63 5.17
N ALA A 318 21.99 -21.61 5.12
CA ALA A 318 23.41 -21.39 5.40
C ALA A 318 24.04 -20.39 4.44
N TYR A 319 23.77 -20.51 3.13
CA TYR A 319 24.26 -19.56 2.12
C TYR A 319 23.68 -18.16 2.30
N LEU A 320 22.38 -18.05 2.48
CA LEU A 320 21.71 -16.76 2.69
C LEU A 320 22.18 -16.08 3.99
N ARG A 321 22.43 -16.86 5.05
CA ARG A 321 23.03 -16.37 6.27
C ARG A 321 24.45 -15.84 6.03
N HIS A 322 25.27 -16.58 5.30
CA HIS A 322 26.62 -16.13 4.92
C HIS A 322 26.57 -14.80 4.20
N LEU A 323 25.78 -14.68 3.14
CA LEU A 323 25.63 -13.43 2.39
C LEU A 323 25.16 -12.26 3.28
N TYR A 324 24.20 -12.51 4.17
CA TYR A 324 23.68 -11.49 5.07
C TYR A 324 24.74 -10.99 6.05
N LEU A 325 25.52 -11.89 6.66
CA LEU A 325 26.57 -11.53 7.60
C LEU A 325 27.80 -10.90 6.93
N ALA A 326 28.06 -11.27 5.69
CA ALA A 326 29.10 -10.66 4.87
C ALA A 326 28.71 -9.25 4.35
N GLY A 327 27.45 -8.83 4.52
CA GLY A 327 26.96 -7.53 4.01
C GLY A 327 26.78 -7.50 2.49
N GLU A 328 26.69 -8.68 1.85
CA GLU A 328 26.54 -8.77 0.40
C GLU A 328 25.17 -8.26 -0.07
N THR A 329 25.17 -7.43 -1.10
CA THR A 329 23.95 -6.89 -1.70
C THR A 329 22.98 -7.99 -2.15
N LEU A 330 23.53 -9.12 -2.61
CA LEU A 330 22.75 -10.29 -3.04
C LEU A 330 21.85 -10.82 -1.92
N ALA A 331 22.24 -10.70 -0.64
CA ALA A 331 21.39 -11.07 0.48
C ALA A 331 20.07 -10.27 0.49
N ALA A 332 20.17 -8.95 0.29
CA ALA A 332 18.99 -8.10 0.24
C ALA A 332 18.08 -8.43 -0.96
N ILE A 333 18.68 -8.75 -2.11
CA ILE A 333 17.96 -9.11 -3.35
C ILE A 333 17.19 -10.42 -3.13
N LEU A 334 17.86 -11.49 -2.73
CA LEU A 334 17.25 -12.82 -2.57
C LEU A 334 16.20 -12.81 -1.45
N ASN A 335 16.52 -12.21 -0.31
CA ASN A 335 15.60 -12.12 0.82
C ASN A 335 14.32 -11.33 0.47
N THR A 336 14.46 -10.22 -0.28
CA THR A 336 13.32 -9.41 -0.70
C THR A 336 12.46 -10.16 -1.70
N HIS A 337 13.07 -10.83 -2.68
CA HIS A 337 12.37 -11.68 -3.65
C HIS A 337 11.49 -12.72 -2.95
N HIS A 338 12.07 -13.45 -1.97
CA HIS A 338 11.34 -14.44 -1.18
C HIS A 338 10.15 -13.82 -0.41
N ASN A 339 10.38 -12.71 0.29
CA ASN A 339 9.33 -12.11 1.09
C ASN A 339 8.18 -11.54 0.25
N ILE A 340 8.47 -10.94 -0.92
CA ILE A 340 7.43 -10.48 -1.84
C ILE A 340 6.65 -11.68 -2.38
N TYR A 341 7.33 -12.75 -2.81
CA TYR A 341 6.66 -13.97 -3.24
C TYR A 341 5.70 -14.49 -2.16
N PHE A 342 6.15 -14.53 -0.90
CA PHE A 342 5.35 -15.02 0.23
C PHE A 342 4.05 -14.20 0.41
N TYR A 343 4.13 -12.88 0.34
CA TYR A 343 2.93 -12.02 0.41
C TYR A 343 1.99 -12.25 -0.76
N LEU A 344 2.51 -12.33 -1.97
CA LEU A 344 1.71 -12.58 -3.17
C LEU A 344 1.07 -13.98 -3.14
N ASP A 345 1.76 -14.96 -2.57
CA ASP A 345 1.23 -16.31 -2.40
C ASP A 345 0.06 -16.35 -1.42
N ILE A 346 0.15 -15.65 -0.30
CA ILE A 346 -0.99 -15.46 0.62
C ILE A 346 -2.17 -14.81 -0.13
N MET A 347 -1.92 -13.77 -0.93
CA MET A 347 -3.01 -13.12 -1.69
C MET A 347 -3.64 -14.06 -2.73
N ARG A 348 -2.86 -14.93 -3.37
CA ARG A 348 -3.39 -15.99 -4.26
C ARG A 348 -4.30 -16.95 -3.47
N GLY A 349 -3.83 -17.41 -2.31
CA GLY A 349 -4.60 -18.29 -1.42
C GLY A 349 -5.89 -17.64 -0.92
N ILE A 350 -5.86 -16.35 -0.56
CA ILE A 350 -7.05 -15.58 -0.17
C ILE A 350 -8.07 -15.54 -1.31
N ARG A 351 -7.64 -15.17 -2.54
CA ARG A 351 -8.55 -15.12 -3.71
C ARG A 351 -9.16 -16.49 -4.02
N GLU A 352 -8.38 -17.55 -3.93
CA GLU A 352 -8.88 -18.90 -4.10
C GLU A 352 -9.89 -19.28 -3.00
N ALA A 353 -9.57 -18.97 -1.75
CA ALA A 353 -10.46 -19.23 -0.62
C ALA A 353 -11.79 -18.47 -0.74
N ILE A 354 -11.80 -17.20 -1.19
CA ILE A 354 -13.03 -16.45 -1.47
C ILE A 354 -13.83 -17.14 -2.56
N ARG A 355 -13.22 -17.56 -3.65
CA ARG A 355 -13.89 -18.23 -4.79
C ARG A 355 -14.67 -19.46 -4.35
N PHE A 356 -14.19 -20.16 -3.34
CA PHE A 356 -14.81 -21.40 -2.84
C PHE A 356 -15.57 -21.24 -1.51
N GLY A 357 -15.76 -20.00 -1.01
CA GLY A 357 -16.45 -19.73 0.26
C GLY A 357 -15.73 -20.31 1.49
N LYS A 358 -14.40 -20.33 1.48
CA LYS A 358 -13.56 -20.96 2.51
C LYS A 358 -12.58 -20.00 3.20
N LEU A 359 -12.81 -18.70 3.11
CA LEU A 359 -11.87 -17.71 3.62
C LEU A 359 -11.68 -17.80 5.13
N GLU A 360 -12.74 -18.07 5.89
CA GLU A 360 -12.64 -18.22 7.35
C GLU A 360 -11.70 -19.38 7.75
N ARG A 361 -11.79 -20.51 7.05
CA ARG A 361 -10.87 -21.63 7.27
C ARG A 361 -9.45 -21.27 6.89
N PHE A 362 -9.24 -20.66 5.73
CA PHE A 362 -7.91 -20.20 5.29
C PHE A 362 -7.28 -19.24 6.31
N ARG A 363 -8.06 -18.29 6.81
CA ARG A 363 -7.65 -17.32 7.83
C ARG A 363 -7.15 -18.02 9.10
N SER A 364 -7.98 -18.92 9.65
CA SER A 364 -7.67 -19.67 10.87
C SER A 364 -6.42 -20.52 10.70
N ASP A 365 -6.32 -21.25 9.57
CA ASP A 365 -5.16 -22.09 9.26
C ASP A 365 -3.87 -21.26 9.07
N LEU A 366 -3.95 -20.08 8.48
CA LEU A 366 -2.81 -19.17 8.30
C LEU A 366 -2.34 -18.61 9.64
N GLN A 367 -3.27 -18.10 10.46
CA GLN A 367 -2.97 -17.54 11.78
C GLN A 367 -2.33 -18.58 12.71
N ALA A 368 -2.89 -19.79 12.77
CA ALA A 368 -2.32 -20.88 13.58
C ALA A 368 -0.90 -21.27 13.17
N ARG A 369 -0.48 -21.02 11.93
CA ARG A 369 0.87 -21.32 11.44
C ARG A 369 1.86 -20.18 11.64
N LEU A 370 1.39 -18.92 11.65
CA LEU A 370 2.26 -17.75 11.65
C LEU A 370 2.39 -17.07 13.02
N THR A 371 1.48 -17.31 13.95
CA THR A 371 1.52 -16.87 15.36
C THR A 371 2.16 -17.93 16.25
#